data_a520c45ca81612331caa4c331ce6580f
#
_entry.id   a520c45ca81612331caa4c331ce6580f
#
_cell.length_a   1.000
_cell.length_b   1.000
_cell.length_c   1.000
_cell.angle_alpha   90.00
_cell.angle_beta   90.00
_cell.angle_gamma   90.00
#
_symmetry.space_group_name_H-M   'P 1'
#
loop_
_entity.id
_entity.type
_entity.pdbx_description
1 polymer ?
#
loop_
_entity_poly.entity_id
_entity_poly.type
_entity_poly.pdbx_seq_one_letter_code
_entity_poly.pdbx_strand_id
1 'polypeptide(L)'
;AFYPAQFDAAKWVAAIKDSGAGYLTITSRHHEGFSMWDTKQSDYNIIKSTPFKLDILAELRDECRKQGLGFHIYYSLLDWHRDDYYPIGRTGQGTGRTKHGKWKTYDAFMNAQLAELVRDYNAEAIWFDGEWDQDINPGFQWNFDKMYAGIHKLNPACLIGNNHHG
;
A
#
# COMPACT_ATOMS: atom_id res chain seq x y z
N ALA A 1 -19.59 -4.76 7.48
CA ALA A 1 -18.33 -5.48 7.22
C ALA A 1 -18.01 -5.42 5.72
N PHE A 2 -16.73 -5.35 5.36
CA PHE A 2 -16.29 -5.38 3.96
C PHE A 2 -16.54 -6.77 3.38
N TYR A 3 -17.39 -6.85 2.37
CA TYR A 3 -17.74 -8.10 1.69
C TYR A 3 -18.19 -7.84 0.25
N PRO A 4 -17.25 -7.67 -0.71
CA PRO A 4 -17.56 -7.43 -2.11
C PRO A 4 -17.97 -8.73 -2.81
N ALA A 5 -19.20 -9.20 -2.55
CA ALA A 5 -19.71 -10.49 -3.03
C ALA A 5 -19.71 -10.68 -4.56
N GLN A 6 -19.65 -9.59 -5.31
CA GLN A 6 -19.61 -9.59 -6.77
C GLN A 6 -18.22 -9.33 -7.36
N PHE A 7 -17.19 -9.38 -6.53
CA PHE A 7 -15.82 -9.20 -7.01
C PHE A 7 -15.45 -10.33 -7.98
N ASP A 8 -14.97 -9.95 -9.15
CA ASP A 8 -14.53 -10.85 -10.22
C ASP A 8 -13.32 -10.19 -10.89
N ALA A 9 -12.12 -10.62 -10.53
CA ALA A 9 -10.88 -10.04 -11.03
C ALA A 9 -10.76 -10.15 -12.56
N ALA A 10 -11.20 -11.27 -13.14
CA ALA A 10 -11.14 -11.48 -14.58
C ALA A 10 -11.99 -10.46 -15.34
N LYS A 11 -13.21 -10.21 -14.87
CA LYS A 11 -14.10 -9.20 -15.48
C LYS A 11 -13.59 -7.78 -15.30
N TRP A 12 -13.04 -7.47 -14.12
CA TRP A 12 -12.47 -6.14 -13.86
C TRP A 12 -11.30 -5.85 -14.79
N VAL A 13 -10.34 -6.77 -14.88
CA VAL A 13 -9.16 -6.62 -15.73
C VAL A 13 -9.54 -6.56 -17.21
N ALA A 14 -10.50 -7.41 -17.67
CA ALA A 14 -11.00 -7.36 -19.03
C ALA A 14 -11.62 -5.99 -19.37
N ALA A 15 -12.49 -5.46 -18.50
CA ALA A 15 -13.11 -4.15 -18.71
C ALA A 15 -12.11 -3.00 -18.75
N ILE A 16 -11.06 -3.05 -17.88
CA ILE A 16 -9.99 -2.06 -17.88
C ILE A 16 -9.19 -2.14 -19.18
N LYS A 17 -8.84 -3.34 -19.62
CA LYS A 17 -8.14 -3.55 -20.89
C LYS A 17 -8.95 -3.09 -22.10
N ASP A 18 -10.24 -3.38 -22.13
CA ASP A 18 -11.15 -2.97 -23.20
C ASP A 18 -11.31 -1.43 -23.28
N SER A 19 -11.07 -0.72 -22.17
CA SER A 19 -11.04 0.75 -22.17
C SER A 19 -9.78 1.34 -22.82
N GLY A 20 -8.81 0.50 -23.19
CA GLY A 20 -7.53 0.94 -23.76
C GLY A 20 -6.44 1.25 -22.71
N ALA A 21 -6.68 1.00 -21.42
CA ALA A 21 -5.68 1.22 -20.39
C ALA A 21 -4.54 0.18 -20.49
N GLY A 22 -3.30 0.63 -20.23
CA GLY A 22 -2.12 -0.24 -20.23
C GLY A 22 -1.82 -0.87 -18.87
N TYR A 23 -2.41 -0.34 -17.79
CA TYR A 23 -2.20 -0.83 -16.42
C TYR A 23 -3.40 -0.54 -15.53
N LEU A 24 -3.46 -1.25 -14.41
CA LEU A 24 -4.35 -1.02 -13.28
C LEU A 24 -3.52 -0.53 -12.09
N THR A 25 -3.93 0.57 -11.46
CA THR A 25 -3.41 0.96 -10.14
C THR A 25 -4.49 0.74 -9.08
N ILE A 26 -4.21 -0.12 -8.10
CA ILE A 26 -5.14 -0.38 -7.00
C ILE A 26 -4.56 0.05 -5.66
N THR A 27 -5.42 0.55 -4.77
CA THR A 27 -5.05 0.84 -3.39
C THR A 27 -4.74 -0.45 -2.64
N SER A 28 -3.47 -0.68 -2.33
CA SER A 28 -3.05 -1.80 -1.48
C SER A 28 -3.32 -1.52 0.00
N ARG A 29 -2.98 -0.32 0.47
CA ARG A 29 -3.25 0.20 1.81
C ARG A 29 -3.42 1.72 1.74
N HIS A 30 -4.49 2.24 2.33
CA HIS A 30 -4.71 3.68 2.50
C HIS A 30 -4.35 4.13 3.92
N HIS A 31 -4.58 5.40 4.26
CA HIS A 31 -4.18 6.03 5.53
C HIS A 31 -4.75 5.32 6.78
N GLU A 32 -5.90 4.67 6.68
CA GLU A 32 -6.50 3.92 7.78
C GLU A 32 -5.78 2.62 8.14
N GLY A 33 -4.77 2.23 7.35
CA GLY A 33 -3.89 1.10 7.64
C GLY A 33 -4.42 -0.28 7.25
N PHE A 34 -5.63 -0.37 6.66
CA PHE A 34 -6.20 -1.65 6.22
C PHE A 34 -5.50 -2.17 4.97
N SER A 35 -4.99 -3.40 5.04
CA SER A 35 -4.25 -4.04 3.95
C SER A 35 -5.18 -4.91 3.11
N MET A 36 -5.23 -4.65 1.80
CA MET A 36 -6.09 -5.34 0.84
C MET A 36 -5.50 -6.69 0.36
N TRP A 37 -4.44 -7.18 1.00
CA TRP A 37 -3.77 -8.45 0.70
C TRP A 37 -3.45 -9.22 1.98
N ASP A 38 -3.06 -10.48 1.87
CA ASP A 38 -2.66 -11.35 2.98
C ASP A 38 -1.25 -11.00 3.50
N THR A 39 -1.07 -9.75 3.93
CA THR A 39 0.21 -9.34 4.52
C THR A 39 0.54 -10.17 5.76
N LYS A 40 1.81 -10.53 5.91
CA LYS A 40 2.32 -11.21 7.10
C LYS A 40 2.70 -10.23 8.21
N GLN A 41 2.64 -8.93 7.92
CA GLN A 41 3.08 -7.87 8.83
C GLN A 41 1.97 -7.36 9.76
N SER A 42 0.70 -7.60 9.42
CA SER A 42 -0.44 -7.11 10.19
C SER A 42 -1.63 -8.06 10.10
N ASP A 43 -2.35 -8.21 11.18
CA ASP A 43 -3.64 -8.91 11.19
C ASP A 43 -4.80 -8.02 10.71
N TYR A 44 -4.57 -6.70 10.61
CA TYR A 44 -5.54 -5.76 10.05
C TYR A 44 -5.49 -5.80 8.52
N ASN A 45 -5.96 -6.90 7.98
CA ASN A 45 -5.95 -7.18 6.55
C ASN A 45 -7.24 -7.89 6.09
N ILE A 46 -7.43 -7.96 4.79
CA ILE A 46 -8.65 -8.51 4.16
C ILE A 46 -8.91 -9.98 4.54
N ILE A 47 -7.86 -10.78 4.72
CA ILE A 47 -7.98 -12.21 5.05
C ILE A 47 -8.37 -12.41 6.52
N LYS A 48 -7.72 -11.68 7.43
CA LYS A 48 -7.90 -11.91 8.88
C LYS A 48 -9.04 -11.11 9.47
N SER A 49 -9.25 -9.88 8.99
CA SER A 49 -10.21 -8.94 9.59
C SER A 49 -11.55 -8.86 8.88
N THR A 50 -11.78 -9.62 7.81
CA THR A 50 -13.07 -9.63 7.11
C THR A 50 -13.62 -11.04 6.93
N PRO A 51 -14.93 -11.19 6.71
CA PRO A 51 -15.51 -12.49 6.35
C PRO A 51 -15.24 -12.87 4.89
N PHE A 52 -14.75 -11.95 4.05
CA PHE A 52 -14.55 -12.14 2.61
C PHE A 52 -13.46 -13.17 2.30
N LYS A 53 -12.37 -13.18 3.08
CA LYS A 53 -11.30 -14.19 3.04
C LYS A 53 -10.65 -14.42 1.67
N LEU A 54 -10.69 -13.44 0.78
CA LEU A 54 -10.05 -13.49 -0.53
C LEU A 54 -8.98 -12.39 -0.64
N ASP A 55 -7.82 -12.74 -1.14
CA ASP A 55 -6.73 -11.79 -1.41
C ASP A 55 -6.95 -11.09 -2.75
N ILE A 56 -7.58 -9.92 -2.71
CA ILE A 56 -7.93 -9.14 -3.91
C ILE A 56 -6.69 -8.77 -4.71
N LEU A 57 -5.56 -8.45 -4.06
CA LEU A 57 -4.35 -8.09 -4.77
C LEU A 57 -3.75 -9.28 -5.52
N ALA A 58 -3.75 -10.46 -4.92
CA ALA A 58 -3.30 -11.68 -5.58
C ALA A 58 -4.14 -12.01 -6.82
N GLU A 59 -5.47 -11.96 -6.68
CA GLU A 59 -6.40 -12.20 -7.78
C GLU A 59 -6.21 -11.21 -8.94
N LEU A 60 -6.11 -9.91 -8.63
CA LEU A 60 -5.91 -8.88 -9.66
C LEU A 60 -4.53 -8.98 -10.31
N ARG A 61 -3.47 -9.25 -9.54
CA ARG A 61 -2.13 -9.50 -10.08
C ARG A 61 -2.14 -10.64 -11.11
N ASP A 62 -2.75 -11.76 -10.75
CA ASP A 62 -2.75 -12.96 -11.60
C ASP A 62 -3.56 -12.73 -12.89
N GLU A 63 -4.70 -12.05 -12.79
CA GLU A 63 -5.48 -11.69 -13.97
C GLU A 63 -4.80 -10.61 -14.83
N CYS A 64 -4.15 -9.61 -14.24
CA CYS A 64 -3.35 -8.65 -14.99
C CYS A 64 -2.25 -9.34 -15.80
N ARG A 65 -1.50 -10.24 -15.16
CA ARG A 65 -0.47 -11.05 -15.85
C ARG A 65 -1.04 -11.87 -17.00
N LYS A 66 -2.17 -12.56 -16.77
CA LYS A 66 -2.83 -13.41 -17.75
C LYS A 66 -3.34 -12.63 -18.96
N GLN A 67 -3.87 -11.44 -18.73
CA GLN A 67 -4.46 -10.60 -19.77
C GLN A 67 -3.49 -9.58 -20.38
N GLY A 68 -2.24 -9.49 -19.89
CA GLY A 68 -1.21 -8.58 -20.39
C GLY A 68 -1.46 -7.13 -20.00
N LEU A 69 -1.95 -6.87 -18.80
CA LEU A 69 -2.14 -5.56 -18.20
C LEU A 69 -1.10 -5.34 -17.10
N GLY A 70 -0.51 -4.15 -16.99
CA GLY A 70 0.42 -3.81 -15.90
C GLY A 70 -0.30 -3.80 -14.55
N PHE A 71 0.35 -4.35 -13.50
CA PHE A 71 -0.16 -4.37 -12.13
C PHE A 71 0.60 -3.36 -11.26
N HIS A 72 -0.05 -2.24 -10.96
CA HIS A 72 0.49 -1.15 -10.14
C HIS A 72 -0.29 -1.01 -8.85
N ILE A 73 0.35 -0.48 -7.83
CA ILE A 73 -0.26 -0.27 -6.52
C ILE A 73 -0.12 1.18 -6.06
N TYR A 74 -1.13 1.64 -5.32
CA TYR A 74 -1.03 2.80 -4.46
C TYR A 74 -0.70 2.32 -3.04
N TYR A 75 0.18 3.01 -2.34
CA TYR A 75 0.55 2.72 -0.96
C TYR A 75 0.66 3.99 -0.13
N SER A 76 -0.12 4.08 0.94
CA SER A 76 -0.03 5.18 1.89
C SER A 76 1.18 5.04 2.80
N LEU A 77 1.94 6.12 2.95
CA LEU A 77 2.99 6.24 3.96
C LEU A 77 2.39 6.36 5.37
N LEU A 78 1.20 6.97 5.49
CA LEU A 78 0.48 7.14 6.75
C LEU A 78 -0.15 5.82 7.22
N ASP A 79 -0.31 5.69 8.53
CA ASP A 79 -1.06 4.60 9.15
C ASP A 79 -1.78 5.08 10.42
N TRP A 80 -3.10 5.19 10.34
CA TRP A 80 -3.90 5.62 11.47
C TRP A 80 -4.31 4.48 12.41
N HIS A 81 -4.02 3.25 12.03
CA HIS A 81 -4.37 2.07 12.85
C HIS A 81 -3.26 1.69 13.81
N ARG A 82 -1.99 1.82 13.41
CA ARG A 82 -0.85 1.34 14.19
C ARG A 82 -0.47 2.30 15.32
N ASP A 83 -0.29 1.76 16.52
CA ASP A 83 0.12 2.53 17.70
C ASP A 83 1.56 3.06 17.61
N ASP A 84 2.42 2.43 16.81
CA ASP A 84 3.80 2.84 16.63
C ASP A 84 3.99 3.88 15.50
N TYR A 85 2.96 4.13 14.68
CA TYR A 85 2.99 5.25 13.75
C TYR A 85 3.00 6.58 14.51
N TYR A 86 3.69 7.59 13.97
CA TYR A 86 3.73 8.92 14.57
C TYR A 86 2.31 9.52 14.66
N PRO A 87 1.87 9.98 15.84
CA PRO A 87 0.42 10.03 16.10
C PRO A 87 -0.29 11.30 15.65
N ILE A 88 0.43 12.38 15.34
CA ILE A 88 -0.19 13.66 15.05
C ILE A 88 0.29 14.18 13.70
N GLY A 89 -0.40 13.79 12.66
CA GLY A 89 -0.31 14.40 11.35
C GLY A 89 -1.43 15.39 11.09
N ARG A 90 -1.31 16.13 10.02
CA ARG A 90 -2.33 17.06 9.54
C ARG A 90 -3.70 16.38 9.39
N THR A 91 -3.71 15.13 8.94
CA THR A 91 -4.93 14.34 8.69
C THR A 91 -5.26 13.37 9.81
N GLY A 92 -4.32 13.12 10.73
CA GLY A 92 -4.52 12.26 11.91
C GLY A 92 -5.06 12.99 13.14
N GLN A 93 -5.29 14.29 13.05
CA GLN A 93 -5.90 15.08 14.15
C GLN A 93 -7.31 14.56 14.44
N GLY A 94 -7.58 14.30 15.72
CA GLY A 94 -8.90 13.79 16.15
C GLY A 94 -9.05 12.27 16.13
N THR A 95 -8.03 11.49 15.78
CA THR A 95 -8.08 10.02 15.80
C THR A 95 -8.02 9.43 17.22
N GLY A 96 -7.85 10.26 18.26
CA GLY A 96 -7.70 9.81 19.64
C GLY A 96 -6.35 9.19 19.98
N ARG A 97 -5.38 9.26 19.09
CA ARG A 97 -4.06 8.66 19.26
C ARG A 97 -3.23 9.35 20.32
N THR A 98 -2.41 8.56 21.00
CA THR A 98 -1.40 9.09 21.94
C THR A 98 -0.22 9.71 21.19
N LYS A 99 0.45 10.68 21.79
CA LYS A 99 1.59 11.42 21.20
C LYS A 99 2.91 10.62 21.14
N HIS A 100 2.89 9.30 21.13
CA HIS A 100 4.08 8.47 21.29
C HIS A 100 4.18 7.41 20.20
N GLY A 101 4.63 7.81 19.01
CA GLY A 101 5.02 6.87 17.98
C GLY A 101 6.37 6.20 18.26
N LYS A 102 6.59 5.03 17.69
CA LYS A 102 7.89 4.35 17.65
C LYS A 102 8.33 4.24 16.19
N TRP A 103 8.86 5.35 15.69
CA TRP A 103 9.17 5.50 14.26
C TRP A 103 9.99 4.34 13.68
N LYS A 104 11.02 3.89 14.41
CA LYS A 104 11.89 2.81 13.95
C LYS A 104 11.13 1.49 13.69
N THR A 105 10.13 1.17 14.51
CA THR A 105 9.33 -0.06 14.33
C THR A 105 8.31 0.12 13.22
N TYR A 106 7.75 1.31 13.07
CA TYR A 106 6.87 1.61 11.95
C TYR A 106 7.61 1.57 10.60
N ASP A 107 8.79 2.21 10.51
CA ASP A 107 9.63 2.17 9.31
C ASP A 107 9.97 0.73 8.89
N ALA A 108 10.33 -0.11 9.86
CA ALA A 108 10.60 -1.53 9.60
C ALA A 108 9.36 -2.27 9.09
N PHE A 109 8.19 -2.05 9.69
CA PHE A 109 6.92 -2.61 9.25
C PHE A 109 6.57 -2.19 7.82
N MET A 110 6.64 -0.90 7.53
CA MET A 110 6.34 -0.35 6.21
C MET A 110 7.25 -0.94 5.14
N ASN A 111 8.56 -0.96 5.38
CA ASN A 111 9.53 -1.53 4.43
C ASN A 111 9.32 -3.05 4.24
N ALA A 112 8.89 -3.78 5.27
CA ALA A 112 8.55 -5.20 5.14
C ALA A 112 7.30 -5.41 4.27
N GLN A 113 6.26 -4.58 4.41
CA GLN A 113 5.08 -4.62 3.52
C GLN A 113 5.44 -4.28 2.08
N LEU A 114 6.27 -3.26 1.86
CA LEU A 114 6.74 -2.90 0.52
C LEU A 114 7.53 -4.05 -0.12
N ALA A 115 8.37 -4.74 0.65
CA ALA A 115 9.08 -5.91 0.17
C ALA A 115 8.14 -7.05 -0.24
N GLU A 116 7.06 -7.31 0.51
CA GLU A 116 6.02 -8.26 0.11
C GLU A 116 5.39 -7.87 -1.24
N LEU A 117 4.96 -6.61 -1.36
CA LEU A 117 4.27 -6.13 -2.56
C LEU A 117 5.14 -6.19 -3.82
N VAL A 118 6.43 -5.88 -3.70
CA VAL A 118 7.36 -5.91 -4.84
C VAL A 118 7.81 -7.33 -5.16
N ARG A 119 8.21 -8.12 -4.16
CA ARG A 119 8.79 -9.46 -4.36
C ARG A 119 7.71 -10.53 -4.60
N ASP A 120 6.67 -10.52 -3.76
CA ASP A 120 5.72 -11.64 -3.70
C ASP A 120 4.47 -11.34 -4.56
N TYR A 121 4.09 -10.08 -4.70
CA TYR A 121 2.98 -9.65 -5.55
C TYR A 121 3.41 -9.10 -6.91
N ASN A 122 4.73 -8.95 -7.15
CA ASN A 122 5.28 -8.46 -8.40
C ASN A 122 4.68 -7.11 -8.86
N ALA A 123 4.50 -6.18 -7.93
CA ALA A 123 4.08 -4.82 -8.27
C ALA A 123 5.12 -4.19 -9.22
N GLU A 124 4.65 -3.75 -10.38
CA GLU A 124 5.50 -3.14 -11.41
C GLU A 124 5.70 -1.64 -11.18
N ALA A 125 4.79 -1.04 -10.43
CA ALA A 125 4.90 0.34 -9.98
C ALA A 125 4.25 0.54 -8.61
N ILE A 126 4.80 1.49 -7.85
CA ILE A 126 4.24 1.93 -6.58
C ILE A 126 4.00 3.44 -6.63
N TRP A 127 2.77 3.86 -6.33
CA TRP A 127 2.42 5.26 -6.15
C TRP A 127 2.27 5.55 -4.66
N PHE A 128 3.21 6.31 -4.09
CA PHE A 128 3.19 6.73 -2.70
C PHE A 128 2.35 7.98 -2.47
N ASP A 129 1.82 8.09 -1.27
CA ASP A 129 1.03 9.23 -0.80
C ASP A 129 1.19 9.39 0.71
N GLY A 130 1.02 10.62 1.22
CA GLY A 130 0.98 10.86 2.65
C GLY A 130 2.30 11.27 3.29
N GLU A 131 3.20 11.95 2.58
CA GLU A 131 4.51 12.41 3.11
C GLU A 131 4.40 13.57 4.10
N TRP A 132 3.32 14.32 4.08
CA TRP A 132 3.16 15.62 4.77
C TRP A 132 3.26 15.58 6.30
N ASP A 133 3.17 14.41 6.94
CA ASP A 133 3.31 14.33 8.40
C ASP A 133 4.72 14.65 8.89
N GLN A 134 5.75 14.53 8.06
CA GLN A 134 7.11 14.95 8.38
C GLN A 134 7.22 16.47 8.57
N ASP A 135 6.39 17.27 7.90
CA ASP A 135 6.46 18.73 7.92
C ASP A 135 6.11 19.31 9.30
N ILE A 136 5.28 18.61 10.06
CA ILE A 136 4.84 19.02 11.40
C ILE A 136 5.46 18.20 12.52
N ASN A 137 6.32 17.24 12.18
CA ASN A 137 7.00 16.36 13.11
C ASN A 137 8.51 16.33 12.84
N PRO A 138 9.26 17.35 13.29
CA PRO A 138 10.68 17.51 12.91
C PRO A 138 11.60 16.38 13.39
N GLY A 139 11.17 15.55 14.33
CA GLY A 139 11.90 14.35 14.77
C GLY A 139 11.69 13.13 13.89
N PHE A 140 10.97 13.28 12.79
CA PHE A 140 10.54 12.22 11.93
C PHE A 140 10.76 12.59 10.45
N GLN A 141 11.42 11.72 9.71
CA GLN A 141 11.69 11.93 8.29
C GLN A 141 11.45 10.63 7.52
N TRP A 142 10.76 10.71 6.39
CA TRP A 142 10.72 9.64 5.42
C TRP A 142 12.09 9.49 4.77
N ASN A 143 12.76 8.37 4.95
CA ASN A 143 14.03 8.12 4.29
C ASN A 143 13.76 7.54 2.89
N PHE A 144 13.32 8.40 1.97
CA PHE A 144 12.92 7.99 0.62
C PHE A 144 14.06 7.32 -0.15
N ASP A 145 15.27 7.84 -0.09
CA ASP A 145 16.42 7.25 -0.80
C ASP A 145 16.65 5.80 -0.38
N LYS A 146 16.61 5.53 0.91
CA LYS A 146 16.75 4.18 1.45
C LYS A 146 15.57 3.28 1.05
N MET A 147 14.35 3.80 1.11
CA MET A 147 13.13 3.09 0.74
C MET A 147 13.16 2.72 -0.74
N TYR A 148 13.47 3.67 -1.63
CA TYR A 148 13.52 3.45 -3.08
C TYR A 148 14.67 2.51 -3.45
N ALA A 149 15.84 2.65 -2.83
CA ALA A 149 16.93 1.70 -3.01
C ALA A 149 16.55 0.28 -2.57
N GLY A 150 15.78 0.15 -1.48
CA GLY A 150 15.23 -1.14 -1.04
C GLY A 150 14.29 -1.78 -2.05
N ILE A 151 13.40 -1.00 -2.64
CA ILE A 151 12.48 -1.44 -3.71
C ILE A 151 13.28 -1.87 -4.95
N HIS A 152 14.20 -1.03 -5.43
CA HIS A 152 14.99 -1.32 -6.64
C HIS A 152 15.97 -2.48 -6.45
N LYS A 153 16.38 -2.78 -5.22
CA LYS A 153 17.15 -4.00 -4.93
C LYS A 153 16.34 -5.28 -5.18
N LEU A 154 15.02 -5.23 -4.94
CA LEU A 154 14.11 -6.36 -5.16
C LEU A 154 13.63 -6.44 -6.60
N ASN A 155 13.34 -5.30 -7.21
CA ASN A 155 12.94 -5.18 -8.61
C ASN A 155 13.49 -3.87 -9.21
N PRO A 156 14.63 -3.92 -9.93
CA PRO A 156 15.24 -2.74 -10.53
C PRO A 156 14.36 -2.01 -11.55
N ALA A 157 13.36 -2.68 -12.11
CA ALA A 157 12.42 -2.13 -13.08
C ALA A 157 11.16 -1.52 -12.44
N CYS A 158 10.97 -1.65 -11.13
CA CYS A 158 9.80 -1.13 -10.44
C CYS A 158 9.77 0.41 -10.54
N LEU A 159 8.70 0.94 -11.11
CA LEU A 159 8.49 2.38 -11.19
C LEU A 159 8.05 2.92 -9.83
N ILE A 160 8.52 4.10 -9.47
CA ILE A 160 8.16 4.76 -8.22
C ILE A 160 7.59 6.13 -8.55
N GLY A 161 6.33 6.33 -8.16
CA GLY A 161 5.64 7.61 -8.23
C GLY A 161 5.34 8.13 -6.83
N ASN A 162 5.21 9.44 -6.71
CA ASN A 162 4.88 10.08 -5.46
C ASN A 162 3.90 11.23 -5.69
N ASN A 163 2.94 11.37 -4.78
CA ASN A 163 1.97 12.46 -4.80
C ASN A 163 2.52 13.71 -4.08
N HIS A 164 3.77 14.05 -4.37
CA HIS A 164 4.37 15.28 -3.86
C HIS A 164 3.85 16.49 -4.65
N HIS A 165 3.38 17.46 -3.91
CA HIS A 165 3.19 18.82 -4.40
C HIS A 165 4.49 19.59 -4.12
N GLY A 166 5.49 19.39 -4.96
CA GLY A 166 6.71 20.19 -4.94
C GLY A 166 6.59 21.40 -5.85
#